data_f72b9c995fb7f8d455e4d9043f7cfd6b
#
_entry.id   f72b9c995fb7f8d455e4d9043f7cfd6b
#
_cell.length_a   1.000
_cell.length_b   1.000
_cell.length_c   1.000
_cell.angle_alpha   90.00
_cell.angle_beta   90.00
_cell.angle_gamma   90.00
#
_symmetry.space_group_name_H-M   'P 1'
#
loop_
_entity.id
_entity.type
_entity.pdbx_description
1 polymer ?
#
loop_
_entity_poly.entity_id
_entity_poly.type
_entity_poly.pdbx_seq_one_letter_code
_entity_poly.pdbx_strand_id
1 'polypeptide(L)'
;MKTISNNNTESNITEKMDTSKMDKLELLEKCKELGITKCSSKNKSELIKLINSKIKLQDVIDKESNMTISNEVINHHDTPIDELTTQSLNVIDLFCGCGGMSKGLTDAGLNIIAGIDIWDKAVESYNKNFEHNAYCEDLTKMPPEKFNELYNKENKKIDILVGGPPCQSFSIAGKRDKNDPRNALFMEYVKYLDYFKPKAFIMENVIGMLSKKTANGENVIDIIMEQLNRNYNCIINKLYASDFEVPQNRRRTIIIGIRKDLNILPKKPESIINTTQDRIPVKTILIPKEEIDKKYYLSEKALVGIANKKGKNKQKGFGFGAQMLDIDKPSYTIPARYWKDGYDALVKYNETEIRRLTIIELKRIQSFPDNYIIDGSNKDIIIQIGNAVACKFAYHIGKYIINILQ
;
A
#
# COMPACT_ATOMS: atom_id res chain seq x y z
N MET A 1 61.04 26.15 31.10
CA MET A 1 60.29 27.39 30.85
C MET A 1 58.88 27.06 30.51
N LYS A 2 58.01 27.49 31.39
CA LYS A 2 56.57 27.72 31.35
C LYS A 2 55.70 26.92 30.34
N THR A 3 55.03 25.96 30.86
CA THR A 3 53.67 25.41 30.59
C THR A 3 52.65 26.52 30.40
N ILE A 4 51.79 26.40 29.40
CA ILE A 4 50.41 26.94 29.42
C ILE A 4 49.47 25.87 28.92
N SER A 5 48.66 25.40 29.86
CA SER A 5 47.48 24.61 29.66
C SER A 5 46.34 25.50 29.17
N ASN A 6 45.57 25.06 28.20
CA ASN A 6 44.20 25.56 28.00
C ASN A 6 43.24 24.38 27.82
N ASN A 7 42.56 24.11 28.92
CA ASN A 7 41.29 23.38 28.93
C ASN A 7 40.22 24.33 28.44
N ASN A 8 39.45 23.90 27.42
CA ASN A 8 38.13 24.43 27.19
C ASN A 8 37.22 23.25 26.82
N THR A 9 36.59 22.71 27.84
CA THR A 9 35.38 21.88 27.73
C THR A 9 34.20 22.83 27.57
N GLU A 10 33.72 23.02 26.37
CA GLU A 10 32.41 23.63 26.13
C GLU A 10 31.30 22.59 26.30
N SER A 11 30.66 22.66 27.45
CA SER A 11 29.39 22.02 27.73
C SER A 11 28.27 22.78 27.03
N ASN A 12 27.79 22.29 25.88
CA ASN A 12 26.54 22.78 25.26
C ASN A 12 25.33 22.29 26.05
N ILE A 13 24.97 23.07 27.08
CA ILE A 13 23.65 22.99 27.70
C ILE A 13 22.69 23.75 26.78
N THR A 14 21.87 23.03 26.02
CA THR A 14 20.72 23.60 25.28
C THR A 14 19.70 24.13 26.27
N GLU A 15 19.75 25.46 26.55
CA GLU A 15 18.69 26.14 27.30
C GLU A 15 17.34 25.89 26.61
N LYS A 16 16.40 25.31 27.32
CA LYS A 16 15.00 25.17 26.87
C LYS A 16 14.44 26.57 26.66
N MET A 17 14.28 26.96 25.41
CA MET A 17 13.72 28.25 25.01
C MET A 17 12.28 28.39 25.53
N ASP A 18 12.03 29.35 26.40
CA ASP A 18 10.71 29.63 26.96
C ASP A 18 9.90 30.52 26.01
N THR A 19 9.23 29.91 25.08
CA THR A 19 8.37 30.56 24.08
C THR A 19 7.18 31.33 24.69
N SER A 20 6.89 31.16 25.98
CA SER A 20 5.74 31.79 26.63
C SER A 20 5.96 33.28 26.85
N LYS A 21 7.23 33.72 26.98
CA LYS A 21 7.67 35.11 27.22
C LYS A 21 7.78 35.94 25.95
N MET A 22 7.85 35.31 24.79
CA MET A 22 7.99 35.96 23.48
C MET A 22 6.76 36.75 23.08
N ASP A 23 6.94 37.89 22.44
CA ASP A 23 5.85 38.64 21.84
C ASP A 23 5.42 38.01 20.49
N LYS A 24 4.38 38.58 19.83
CA LYS A 24 3.86 38.02 18.57
C LYS A 24 4.84 38.18 17.40
N LEU A 25 5.65 39.25 17.39
CA LEU A 25 6.62 39.49 16.31
C LEU A 25 7.78 38.50 16.43
N GLU A 26 8.32 38.32 17.63
CA GLU A 26 9.37 37.33 17.92
C GLU A 26 8.94 35.90 17.59
N LEU A 27 7.68 35.54 17.87
CA LEU A 27 7.13 34.22 17.52
C LEU A 27 6.99 34.06 16.00
N LEU A 28 6.65 35.10 15.26
CA LEU A 28 6.58 35.07 13.80
C LEU A 28 7.95 34.92 13.14
N GLU A 29 8.98 35.63 13.69
CA GLU A 29 10.38 35.45 13.28
C GLU A 29 10.83 33.99 13.53
N LYS A 30 10.53 33.47 14.71
CA LYS A 30 10.87 32.10 15.07
C LYS A 30 10.19 31.06 14.17
N CYS A 31 8.92 31.29 13.77
CA CYS A 31 8.27 30.48 12.77
C CYS A 31 9.02 30.50 11.44
N LYS A 32 9.55 31.64 11.03
CA LYS A 32 10.34 31.80 9.81
C LYS A 32 11.64 31.00 9.86
N GLU A 33 12.40 31.13 10.99
CA GLU A 33 13.63 30.36 11.21
C GLU A 33 13.41 28.85 11.17
N LEU A 34 12.29 28.37 11.74
CA LEU A 34 11.93 26.96 11.78
C LEU A 34 11.25 26.46 10.49
N GLY A 35 11.13 27.28 9.45
CA GLY A 35 10.50 26.93 8.18
C GLY A 35 8.99 26.68 8.29
N ILE A 36 8.32 27.25 9.31
CA ILE A 36 6.86 27.10 9.49
C ILE A 36 6.15 28.17 8.64
N THR A 37 5.38 27.72 7.64
CA THR A 37 4.63 28.62 6.73
C THR A 37 3.22 28.91 7.23
N LYS A 38 2.56 29.95 6.69
CA LYS A 38 1.17 30.34 7.01
C LYS A 38 0.96 30.76 8.47
N CYS A 39 1.92 31.45 9.07
CA CYS A 39 1.88 31.86 10.48
C CYS A 39 1.28 33.28 10.69
N SER A 40 1.25 34.16 9.67
CA SER A 40 0.92 35.58 9.79
C SER A 40 -0.50 35.87 10.33
N SER A 41 -1.47 34.99 10.05
CA SER A 41 -2.86 35.13 10.51
C SER A 41 -3.14 34.51 11.88
N LYS A 42 -2.14 33.89 12.53
CA LYS A 42 -2.33 33.12 13.77
C LYS A 42 -2.18 33.99 15.01
N ASN A 43 -2.90 33.63 16.09
CA ASN A 43 -2.77 34.27 17.39
C ASN A 43 -1.53 33.75 18.14
N LYS A 44 -1.14 34.43 19.25
CA LYS A 44 0.04 34.11 20.03
C LYS A 44 0.05 32.65 20.52
N SER A 45 -1.05 32.14 21.02
CA SER A 45 -1.16 30.77 21.54
C SER A 45 -1.00 29.69 20.45
N GLU A 46 -1.49 29.95 19.26
CA GLU A 46 -1.33 29.06 18.10
C GLU A 46 0.10 29.03 17.58
N LEU A 47 0.79 30.18 17.58
CA LEU A 47 2.21 30.28 17.19
C LEU A 47 3.09 29.49 18.16
N ILE A 48 2.87 29.63 19.47
CA ILE A 48 3.61 28.86 20.50
C ILE A 48 3.41 27.35 20.30
N LYS A 49 2.18 26.89 20.03
CA LYS A 49 1.90 25.47 19.78
C LYS A 49 2.65 24.95 18.57
N LEU A 50 2.67 25.71 17.47
CA LEU A 50 3.37 25.32 16.24
C LEU A 50 4.88 25.22 16.43
N ILE A 51 5.48 26.23 17.09
CA ILE A 51 6.91 26.26 17.39
C ILE A 51 7.29 25.08 18.26
N ASN A 52 6.59 24.86 19.38
CA ASN A 52 6.88 23.76 20.30
C ASN A 52 6.72 22.38 19.65
N SER A 53 5.74 22.22 18.75
CA SER A 53 5.57 20.97 17.97
C SER A 53 6.74 20.73 17.01
N LYS A 54 7.24 21.78 16.37
CA LYS A 54 8.37 21.69 15.44
C LYS A 54 9.68 21.39 16.17
N ILE A 55 9.92 22.03 17.32
CA ILE A 55 11.10 21.77 18.18
C ILE A 55 11.07 20.31 18.68
N LYS A 56 9.93 19.81 19.17
CA LYS A 56 9.83 18.41 19.60
C LYS A 56 10.11 17.42 18.48
N LEU A 57 9.69 17.72 17.25
CA LEU A 57 9.96 16.87 16.09
C LEU A 57 11.47 16.88 15.76
N GLN A 58 12.12 18.04 15.86
CA GLN A 58 13.55 18.16 15.65
C GLN A 58 14.35 17.42 16.72
N ASP A 59 13.97 17.55 18.00
CA ASP A 59 14.58 16.81 19.13
C ASP A 59 14.49 15.28 18.94
N VAL A 60 13.42 14.76 18.32
CA VAL A 60 13.28 13.33 18.01
C VAL A 60 14.24 12.94 16.89
N ILE A 61 14.32 13.73 15.82
CA ILE A 61 15.22 13.50 14.69
C ILE A 61 16.69 13.55 15.14
N ASP A 62 17.04 14.54 15.98
CA ASP A 62 18.40 14.70 16.48
C ASP A 62 18.78 13.59 17.49
N LYS A 63 17.83 13.07 18.27
CA LYS A 63 18.04 11.89 19.14
C LYS A 63 18.24 10.61 18.33
N GLU A 64 17.46 10.40 17.26
CA GLU A 64 17.66 9.26 16.36
C GLU A 64 19.01 9.35 15.62
N SER A 65 19.43 10.56 15.22
CA SER A 65 20.74 10.79 14.60
C SER A 65 21.90 10.58 15.59
N ASN A 66 21.74 10.98 16.87
CA ASN A 66 22.76 10.80 17.90
C ASN A 66 22.82 9.38 18.48
N MET A 67 21.74 8.58 18.40
CA MET A 67 21.81 7.15 18.73
C MET A 67 22.62 6.34 17.72
N THR A 68 22.83 6.86 16.52
CA THR A 68 23.67 6.24 15.49
C THR A 68 25.16 6.54 15.68
N ILE A 69 25.55 7.50 16.55
CA ILE A 69 26.94 7.95 16.73
C ILE A 69 27.58 7.50 18.05
N SER A 70 26.82 6.95 19.02
CA SER A 70 27.33 6.65 20.36
C SER A 70 27.73 5.18 20.61
N ASN A 71 27.94 4.36 19.59
CA ASN A 71 28.46 3.00 19.71
C ASN A 71 29.83 2.81 19.07
N GLU A 72 30.75 3.73 19.32
CA GLU A 72 32.16 3.47 19.04
C GLU A 72 33.01 4.02 20.19
N VAL A 73 33.59 3.13 20.99
CA VAL A 73 34.99 2.99 21.39
C VAL A 73 35.12 1.86 22.41
N ILE A 74 35.37 0.66 21.93
CA ILE A 74 36.16 -0.33 22.68
C ILE A 74 37.17 -0.92 21.68
N ASN A 75 38.42 -0.57 21.88
CA ASN A 75 39.56 -1.15 21.17
C ASN A 75 39.70 -2.62 21.46
N HIS A 76 39.63 -3.46 20.46
CA HIS A 76 40.38 -4.73 20.39
C HIS A 76 40.74 -5.06 18.94
N HIS A 77 42.02 -5.33 18.73
CA HIS A 77 42.76 -5.92 17.61
C HIS A 77 42.04 -6.36 16.34
N ASP A 78 42.63 -5.90 15.26
CA ASP A 78 42.51 -6.23 13.85
C ASP A 78 41.91 -7.58 13.47
N THR A 79 40.68 -7.56 13.07
CA THR A 79 40.08 -8.37 12.00
C THR A 79 39.17 -7.46 11.19
N PRO A 80 39.14 -7.54 9.83
CA PRO A 80 38.26 -6.69 9.04
C PRO A 80 36.80 -7.03 9.42
N ILE A 81 36.08 -6.05 9.99
CA ILE A 81 34.64 -6.14 10.16
C ILE A 81 34.06 -5.99 8.75
N ASP A 82 33.62 -7.10 8.16
CA ASP A 82 32.72 -7.08 7.05
C ASP A 82 31.55 -6.12 7.40
N GLU A 83 31.40 -5.05 6.64
CA GLU A 83 30.19 -4.23 6.63
C GLU A 83 29.02 -5.20 6.44
N LEU A 84 28.26 -5.44 7.49
CA LEU A 84 26.94 -6.08 7.41
C LEU A 84 26.01 -5.12 6.65
N THR A 85 26.18 -5.06 5.36
CA THR A 85 25.13 -4.57 4.46
C THR A 85 23.99 -5.56 4.62
N THR A 86 22.95 -5.16 5.36
CA THR A 86 21.70 -5.93 5.41
C THR A 86 21.18 -6.01 3.98
N GLN A 87 21.51 -7.10 3.29
CA GLN A 87 21.16 -7.28 1.89
C GLN A 87 19.65 -7.26 1.76
N SER A 88 19.12 -6.26 1.06
CA SER A 88 17.69 -6.12 0.84
C SER A 88 17.12 -7.40 0.20
N LEU A 89 16.00 -7.90 0.72
CA LEU A 89 15.36 -9.12 0.22
C LEU A 89 14.79 -8.89 -1.18
N ASN A 90 15.11 -9.78 -2.11
CA ASN A 90 14.71 -9.70 -3.51
C ASN A 90 13.31 -10.27 -3.73
N VAL A 91 12.49 -9.52 -4.46
CA VAL A 91 11.06 -9.82 -4.69
C VAL A 91 10.75 -9.89 -6.18
N ILE A 92 9.90 -10.83 -6.58
CA ILE A 92 9.19 -10.83 -7.87
C ILE A 92 7.70 -10.59 -7.59
N ASP A 93 7.07 -9.68 -8.35
CA ASP A 93 5.65 -9.36 -8.28
C ASP A 93 4.90 -9.91 -9.51
N LEU A 94 4.17 -11.02 -9.32
CA LEU A 94 3.33 -11.63 -10.35
C LEU A 94 1.92 -11.02 -10.32
N PHE A 95 1.38 -10.72 -11.50
CA PHE A 95 0.11 -9.98 -11.65
C PHE A 95 0.21 -8.57 -11.05
N CYS A 96 1.32 -7.89 -11.29
CA CYS A 96 1.72 -6.66 -10.62
C CYS A 96 0.80 -5.45 -10.91
N GLY A 97 0.00 -5.51 -11.97
CA GLY A 97 -0.85 -4.40 -12.40
C GLY A 97 -0.05 -3.12 -12.59
N CYS A 98 -0.58 -2.00 -12.12
CA CYS A 98 0.13 -0.71 -12.14
C CYS A 98 1.10 -0.52 -10.97
N GLY A 99 1.45 -1.56 -10.20
CA GLY A 99 2.51 -1.52 -9.21
C GLY A 99 2.12 -1.11 -7.79
N GLY A 100 0.85 -1.20 -7.39
CA GLY A 100 0.44 -0.82 -6.04
C GLY A 100 1.09 -1.68 -4.94
N MET A 101 1.21 -3.00 -5.15
CA MET A 101 1.92 -3.92 -4.26
C MET A 101 3.41 -3.59 -4.26
N SER A 102 4.03 -3.56 -5.43
CA SER A 102 5.46 -3.24 -5.59
C SER A 102 5.84 -1.90 -4.94
N LYS A 103 5.01 -0.84 -5.10
CA LYS A 103 5.26 0.47 -4.46
C LYS A 103 5.33 0.36 -2.94
N GLY A 104 4.35 -0.30 -2.33
CA GLY A 104 4.34 -0.46 -0.87
C GLY A 104 5.50 -1.31 -0.37
N LEU A 105 5.86 -2.39 -1.08
CA LEU A 105 6.98 -3.26 -0.73
C LEU A 105 8.34 -2.55 -0.88
N THR A 106 8.51 -1.75 -1.94
CA THR A 106 9.71 -0.91 -2.12
C THR A 106 9.83 0.11 -1.00
N ASP A 107 8.73 0.78 -0.64
CA ASP A 107 8.71 1.74 0.49
C ASP A 107 9.02 1.05 1.83
N ALA A 108 8.72 -0.23 1.97
CA ALA A 108 9.07 -1.03 3.14
C ALA A 108 10.57 -1.39 3.21
N GLY A 109 11.33 -1.25 2.12
CA GLY A 109 12.75 -1.57 2.03
C GLY A 109 13.06 -2.88 1.31
N LEU A 110 12.08 -3.47 0.62
CA LEU A 110 12.28 -4.66 -0.22
C LEU A 110 12.78 -4.27 -1.62
N ASN A 111 13.61 -5.11 -2.21
CA ASN A 111 14.16 -4.91 -3.56
C ASN A 111 13.32 -5.67 -4.60
N ILE A 112 12.51 -4.97 -5.35
CA ILE A 112 11.73 -5.59 -6.43
C ILE A 112 12.65 -5.81 -7.63
N ILE A 113 12.79 -7.06 -8.06
CA ILE A 113 13.63 -7.42 -9.23
C ILE A 113 12.85 -7.23 -10.52
N ALA A 114 11.59 -7.65 -10.55
CA ALA A 114 10.74 -7.55 -11.71
C ALA A 114 9.25 -7.67 -11.35
N GLY A 115 8.39 -7.06 -12.17
CA GLY A 115 6.96 -7.30 -12.20
C GLY A 115 6.53 -8.05 -13.46
N ILE A 116 5.40 -8.75 -13.43
CA ILE A 116 4.75 -9.33 -14.60
C ILE A 116 3.26 -9.03 -14.57
N ASP A 117 2.71 -8.56 -15.67
CA ASP A 117 1.27 -8.48 -15.89
C ASP A 117 0.96 -8.71 -17.38
N ILE A 118 -0.25 -9.17 -17.68
CA ILE A 118 -0.67 -9.38 -19.07
C ILE A 118 -1.20 -8.10 -19.72
N TRP A 119 -1.52 -7.09 -18.91
CA TRP A 119 -2.14 -5.86 -19.40
C TRP A 119 -1.09 -4.78 -19.68
N ASP A 120 -0.87 -4.49 -20.96
CA ASP A 120 0.12 -3.55 -21.46
C ASP A 120 0.03 -2.15 -20.80
N LYS A 121 -1.20 -1.59 -20.66
CA LYS A 121 -1.41 -0.27 -20.04
C LYS A 121 -1.03 -0.23 -18.55
N ALA A 122 -1.20 -1.35 -17.86
CA ALA A 122 -0.77 -1.45 -16.47
C ALA A 122 0.75 -1.51 -16.36
N VAL A 123 1.39 -2.28 -17.24
CA VAL A 123 2.86 -2.37 -17.36
C VAL A 123 3.48 -1.02 -17.76
N GLU A 124 2.88 -0.30 -18.72
CA GLU A 124 3.32 1.07 -19.08
C GLU A 124 3.29 2.01 -17.87
N SER A 125 2.20 1.97 -17.07
CA SER A 125 2.09 2.76 -15.83
C SER A 125 3.13 2.35 -14.82
N TYR A 126 3.33 1.04 -14.62
CA TYR A 126 4.34 0.50 -13.71
C TYR A 126 5.73 1.05 -14.04
N ASN A 127 6.17 0.89 -15.29
CA ASN A 127 7.51 1.27 -15.74
C ASN A 127 7.81 2.78 -15.69
N LYS A 128 6.77 3.63 -15.52
CA LYS A 128 6.97 5.07 -15.30
C LYS A 128 7.29 5.45 -13.86
N ASN A 129 7.18 4.50 -12.92
CA ASN A 129 7.30 4.77 -11.49
C ASN A 129 8.43 4.02 -10.79
N PHE A 130 9.10 3.10 -11.48
CA PHE A 130 10.15 2.26 -10.91
C PHE A 130 11.40 2.24 -11.80
N GLU A 131 12.57 2.06 -11.20
CA GLU A 131 13.83 1.90 -11.91
C GLU A 131 13.98 0.50 -12.52
N HIS A 132 13.41 -0.52 -11.86
CA HIS A 132 13.27 -1.87 -12.39
C HIS A 132 12.03 -1.98 -13.28
N ASN A 133 11.96 -3.00 -14.13
CA ASN A 133 10.88 -3.14 -15.10
C ASN A 133 9.82 -4.15 -14.67
N ALA A 134 8.57 -3.87 -15.04
CA ALA A 134 7.57 -4.90 -15.27
C ALA A 134 7.56 -5.28 -16.76
N TYR A 135 7.15 -6.52 -17.02
CA TYR A 135 7.09 -7.11 -18.35
C TYR A 135 5.66 -7.51 -18.69
N CYS A 136 5.25 -7.17 -19.92
CA CYS A 136 3.92 -7.50 -20.43
C CYS A 136 3.92 -8.93 -20.97
N GLU A 137 3.59 -9.89 -20.10
CA GLU A 137 3.70 -11.31 -20.41
C GLU A 137 2.49 -12.10 -19.92
N ASP A 138 2.11 -13.09 -20.70
CA ASP A 138 1.12 -14.10 -20.31
C ASP A 138 1.82 -15.20 -19.51
N LEU A 139 1.58 -15.25 -18.20
CA LEU A 139 2.21 -16.24 -17.31
C LEU A 139 1.92 -17.70 -17.73
N THR A 140 0.82 -17.96 -18.45
CA THR A 140 0.55 -19.31 -18.97
C THR A 140 1.53 -19.72 -20.08
N LYS A 141 2.28 -18.76 -20.68
CA LYS A 141 3.26 -18.94 -21.73
C LYS A 141 4.67 -18.58 -21.30
N MET A 142 4.84 -18.10 -20.07
CA MET A 142 6.12 -17.69 -19.49
C MET A 142 6.47 -18.62 -18.32
N PRO A 143 7.10 -19.78 -18.58
CA PRO A 143 7.59 -20.63 -17.49
C PRO A 143 8.68 -19.94 -16.68
N PRO A 144 8.84 -20.26 -15.37
CA PRO A 144 9.76 -19.55 -14.48
C PRO A 144 11.24 -19.65 -14.93
N GLU A 145 11.64 -20.71 -15.62
CA GLU A 145 12.98 -20.87 -16.18
C GLU A 145 13.26 -19.80 -17.23
N LYS A 146 12.32 -19.63 -18.17
CA LYS A 146 12.41 -18.61 -19.22
C LYS A 146 12.38 -17.20 -18.65
N PHE A 147 11.52 -16.98 -17.62
CA PHE A 147 11.51 -15.71 -16.91
C PHE A 147 12.86 -15.41 -16.27
N ASN A 148 13.47 -16.39 -15.58
CA ASN A 148 14.76 -16.23 -14.92
C ASN A 148 15.85 -15.90 -15.92
N GLU A 149 15.88 -16.58 -17.06
CA GLU A 149 16.84 -16.34 -18.15
C GLU A 149 16.69 -14.92 -18.74
N LEU A 150 15.48 -14.48 -19.02
CA LEU A 150 15.22 -13.22 -19.72
C LEU A 150 15.30 -11.99 -18.82
N TYR A 151 14.82 -12.10 -17.60
CA TYR A 151 14.49 -10.94 -16.74
C TYR A 151 15.25 -10.89 -15.42
N ASN A 152 15.85 -12.02 -14.98
CA ASN A 152 16.76 -12.05 -13.85
C ASN A 152 18.21 -12.28 -14.29
N LYS A 153 18.69 -11.44 -15.20
CA LYS A 153 20.00 -11.61 -15.87
C LYS A 153 21.19 -11.70 -14.92
N GLU A 154 21.09 -11.06 -13.74
CA GLU A 154 22.11 -11.13 -12.70
C GLU A 154 21.99 -12.39 -11.85
N ASN A 155 21.04 -13.27 -12.17
CA ASN A 155 20.74 -14.50 -11.43
C ASN A 155 20.60 -14.27 -9.91
N LYS A 156 19.96 -13.16 -9.54
CA LYS A 156 19.71 -12.82 -8.15
C LYS A 156 18.84 -13.89 -7.51
N LYS A 157 19.20 -14.28 -6.29
CA LYS A 157 18.36 -15.16 -5.50
C LYS A 157 17.06 -14.43 -5.16
N ILE A 158 15.92 -15.06 -5.43
CA ILE A 158 14.60 -14.54 -5.10
C ILE A 158 14.24 -14.98 -3.69
N ASP A 159 14.07 -14.02 -2.79
CA ASP A 159 13.74 -14.27 -1.39
C ASP A 159 12.24 -14.27 -1.13
N ILE A 160 11.48 -13.50 -1.89
CA ILE A 160 10.02 -13.36 -1.70
C ILE A 160 9.33 -13.39 -3.07
N LEU A 161 8.23 -14.14 -3.17
CA LEU A 161 7.32 -14.10 -4.31
C LEU A 161 6.00 -13.45 -3.87
N VAL A 162 5.55 -12.42 -4.58
CA VAL A 162 4.25 -11.80 -4.30
C VAL A 162 3.35 -11.85 -5.52
N GLY A 163 2.04 -11.69 -5.32
CA GLY A 163 1.12 -11.57 -6.44
C GLY A 163 -0.35 -11.73 -6.06
N GLY A 164 -1.21 -11.29 -6.99
CA GLY A 164 -2.66 -11.36 -6.88
C GLY A 164 -3.28 -12.15 -8.03
N PRO A 165 -3.17 -13.49 -8.09
CA PRO A 165 -3.73 -14.27 -9.20
C PRO A 165 -5.24 -14.07 -9.31
N PRO A 166 -5.79 -13.79 -10.52
CA PRO A 166 -7.21 -13.49 -10.70
C PRO A 166 -8.13 -14.63 -10.24
N CYS A 167 -9.05 -14.32 -9.32
CA CYS A 167 -10.03 -15.28 -8.78
C CYS A 167 -11.10 -15.72 -9.81
N GLN A 168 -11.19 -15.06 -10.96
CA GLN A 168 -12.16 -15.42 -12.03
C GLN A 168 -11.86 -16.78 -12.63
N SER A 169 -10.65 -17.26 -12.51
CA SER A 169 -10.17 -18.56 -13.00
C SER A 169 -10.87 -19.78 -12.40
N PHE A 170 -11.55 -19.66 -11.27
CA PHE A 170 -12.29 -20.73 -10.63
C PHE A 170 -13.81 -20.62 -10.88
N SER A 171 -14.28 -20.25 -12.08
CA SER A 171 -15.70 -20.05 -12.31
C SER A 171 -16.49 -21.36 -12.48
N ILE A 172 -17.75 -21.32 -12.03
CA ILE A 172 -18.70 -22.43 -11.81
C ILE A 172 -19.18 -23.13 -13.10
N ALA A 173 -18.82 -22.67 -14.30
CA ALA A 173 -19.39 -23.15 -15.55
C ALA A 173 -18.34 -23.91 -16.37
N GLY A 174 -18.24 -25.21 -16.18
CA GLY A 174 -17.47 -26.11 -17.04
C GLY A 174 -17.39 -27.53 -16.50
N LYS A 175 -17.54 -28.51 -17.41
CA LYS A 175 -17.33 -29.95 -17.15
C LYS A 175 -15.92 -30.15 -16.56
N ARG A 176 -15.80 -31.13 -15.63
CA ARG A 176 -14.55 -31.58 -14.99
C ARG A 176 -13.37 -31.68 -15.96
N ASP A 177 -12.70 -30.58 -16.25
CA ASP A 177 -11.47 -30.64 -16.99
C ASP A 177 -10.33 -30.23 -16.00
N LYS A 178 -9.44 -31.17 -15.70
CA LYS A 178 -8.19 -30.89 -14.99
C LYS A 178 -7.35 -29.87 -15.75
N ASN A 179 -7.68 -29.63 -17.02
CA ASN A 179 -7.06 -28.71 -17.93
C ASN A 179 -7.86 -27.40 -18.10
N ASP A 180 -8.82 -27.06 -17.20
CA ASP A 180 -9.53 -25.79 -17.29
C ASP A 180 -8.50 -24.64 -17.18
N PRO A 181 -8.27 -23.86 -18.27
CA PRO A 181 -7.28 -22.79 -18.31
C PRO A 181 -7.51 -21.73 -17.22
N ARG A 182 -8.65 -21.79 -16.54
CA ARG A 182 -9.02 -20.89 -15.45
C ARG A 182 -8.46 -21.29 -14.08
N ASN A 183 -8.00 -22.56 -13.90
CA ASN A 183 -7.16 -22.97 -12.79
C ASN A 183 -5.68 -22.65 -13.07
N ALA A 184 -5.35 -22.33 -14.32
CA ALA A 184 -3.98 -22.19 -14.79
C ALA A 184 -3.22 -21.08 -14.04
N LEU A 185 -3.82 -19.89 -13.85
CA LEU A 185 -3.06 -18.74 -13.30
C LEU A 185 -2.61 -18.93 -11.85
N PHE A 186 -3.41 -19.59 -11.00
CA PHE A 186 -2.94 -19.99 -9.67
C PHE A 186 -1.82 -21.05 -9.78
N MET A 187 -1.97 -22.01 -10.69
CA MET A 187 -0.93 -23.04 -10.88
C MET A 187 0.35 -22.45 -11.47
N GLU A 188 0.26 -21.41 -12.30
CA GLU A 188 1.44 -20.67 -12.72
C GLU A 188 2.16 -20.02 -11.52
N TYR A 189 1.41 -19.40 -10.59
CA TYR A 189 1.99 -18.89 -9.35
C TYR A 189 2.72 -20.00 -8.56
N VAL A 190 2.12 -21.19 -8.45
CA VAL A 190 2.75 -22.36 -7.77
C VAL A 190 4.02 -22.80 -8.48
N LYS A 191 4.05 -22.82 -9.82
CA LYS A 191 5.26 -23.16 -10.59
C LYS A 191 6.42 -22.21 -10.25
N TYR A 192 6.13 -20.90 -10.14
CA TYR A 192 7.15 -19.92 -9.72
C TYR A 192 7.61 -20.16 -8.28
N LEU A 193 6.71 -20.53 -7.36
CA LEU A 193 7.09 -20.93 -6.00
C LEU A 193 8.00 -22.16 -5.99
N ASP A 194 7.68 -23.18 -6.78
CA ASP A 194 8.44 -24.43 -6.84
C ASP A 194 9.82 -24.24 -7.49
N TYR A 195 9.93 -23.35 -8.46
CA TYR A 195 11.19 -23.04 -9.14
C TYR A 195 12.13 -22.18 -8.28
N PHE A 196 11.67 -21.01 -7.85
CA PHE A 196 12.50 -20.06 -7.11
C PHE A 196 12.70 -20.43 -5.66
N LYS A 197 11.80 -21.21 -5.07
CA LYS A 197 11.82 -21.63 -3.66
C LYS A 197 12.11 -20.46 -2.71
N PRO A 198 11.36 -19.34 -2.82
CA PRO A 198 11.61 -18.15 -2.01
C PRO A 198 11.47 -18.47 -0.52
N LYS A 199 12.08 -17.66 0.36
CA LYS A 199 11.93 -17.77 1.82
C LYS A 199 10.48 -17.58 2.26
N ALA A 200 9.78 -16.65 1.58
CA ALA A 200 8.38 -16.33 1.85
C ALA A 200 7.61 -16.05 0.57
N PHE A 201 6.27 -16.11 0.67
CA PHE A 201 5.39 -15.57 -0.35
C PHE A 201 4.22 -14.80 0.26
N ILE A 202 3.67 -13.88 -0.51
CA ILE A 202 2.45 -13.13 -0.21
C ILE A 202 1.49 -13.27 -1.40
N MET A 203 0.32 -13.86 -1.16
CA MET A 203 -0.73 -13.94 -2.17
C MET A 203 -1.94 -13.12 -1.74
N GLU A 204 -2.29 -12.11 -2.54
CA GLU A 204 -3.48 -11.28 -2.31
C GLU A 204 -4.66 -11.80 -3.12
N ASN A 205 -5.87 -11.73 -2.55
CA ASN A 205 -7.09 -11.98 -3.29
C ASN A 205 -8.32 -11.33 -2.63
N VAL A 206 -9.44 -11.34 -3.34
CA VAL A 206 -10.73 -10.89 -2.80
C VAL A 206 -11.28 -11.90 -1.79
N ILE A 207 -12.04 -11.41 -0.79
CA ILE A 207 -12.66 -12.27 0.24
C ILE A 207 -13.57 -13.36 -0.35
N GLY A 208 -14.21 -13.08 -1.48
CA GLY A 208 -15.07 -14.06 -2.17
C GLY A 208 -14.36 -15.36 -2.55
N MET A 209 -13.03 -15.38 -2.64
CA MET A 209 -12.24 -16.59 -2.86
C MET A 209 -12.48 -17.65 -1.78
N LEU A 210 -12.66 -17.24 -0.53
CA LEU A 210 -12.79 -18.15 0.62
C LEU A 210 -14.11 -18.95 0.64
N SER A 211 -15.14 -18.45 -0.04
CA SER A 211 -16.45 -19.12 -0.14
C SER A 211 -16.70 -19.73 -1.51
N LYS A 212 -15.73 -19.61 -2.42
CA LYS A 212 -15.86 -20.09 -3.78
C LYS A 212 -15.74 -21.61 -3.82
N LYS A 213 -16.61 -22.24 -4.59
CA LYS A 213 -16.62 -23.69 -4.80
C LYS A 213 -16.31 -24.04 -6.25
N THR A 214 -15.67 -25.18 -6.44
CA THR A 214 -15.54 -25.84 -7.73
C THR A 214 -16.88 -26.35 -8.21
N ALA A 215 -16.96 -26.80 -9.46
CA ALA A 215 -18.16 -27.48 -10.00
C ALA A 215 -18.53 -28.74 -9.20
N ASN A 216 -17.59 -29.34 -8.49
CA ASN A 216 -17.79 -30.54 -7.65
C ASN A 216 -18.21 -30.22 -6.21
N GLY A 217 -18.34 -28.92 -5.86
CA GLY A 217 -18.71 -28.48 -4.51
C GLY A 217 -17.54 -28.37 -3.54
N GLU A 218 -16.29 -28.68 -3.95
CA GLU A 218 -15.09 -28.51 -3.14
C GLU A 218 -14.76 -27.03 -2.96
N ASN A 219 -14.25 -26.63 -1.81
CA ASN A 219 -13.82 -25.26 -1.63
C ASN A 219 -12.51 -24.98 -2.38
N VAL A 220 -12.48 -23.93 -3.16
CA VAL A 220 -11.29 -23.53 -3.92
C VAL A 220 -10.11 -23.24 -2.99
N ILE A 221 -10.39 -22.67 -1.81
CA ILE A 221 -9.32 -22.34 -0.84
C ILE A 221 -8.63 -23.59 -0.31
N ASP A 222 -9.35 -24.69 -0.11
CA ASP A 222 -8.77 -25.94 0.39
C ASP A 222 -7.78 -26.53 -0.63
N ILE A 223 -8.12 -26.49 -1.93
CA ILE A 223 -7.26 -26.91 -3.05
C ILE A 223 -6.00 -26.03 -3.11
N ILE A 224 -6.16 -24.70 -2.97
CA ILE A 224 -5.04 -23.75 -2.94
C ILE A 224 -4.11 -24.06 -1.77
N MET A 225 -4.66 -24.23 -0.57
CA MET A 225 -3.87 -24.47 0.64
C MET A 225 -3.17 -25.81 0.61
N GLU A 226 -3.75 -26.84 0.00
CA GLU A 226 -3.08 -28.14 -0.20
C GLU A 226 -1.79 -27.98 -1.01
N GLN A 227 -1.82 -27.23 -2.11
CA GLN A 227 -0.64 -26.99 -2.95
C GLN A 227 0.42 -26.15 -2.19
N LEU A 228 0.00 -25.06 -1.57
CA LEU A 228 0.92 -24.14 -0.88
C LEU A 228 1.56 -24.79 0.37
N ASN A 229 0.80 -25.59 1.12
CA ASN A 229 1.28 -26.27 2.32
C ASN A 229 2.28 -27.42 2.05
N ARG A 230 2.57 -27.75 0.80
CA ARG A 230 3.61 -28.76 0.50
C ARG A 230 4.98 -28.32 1.03
N ASN A 231 5.38 -27.09 0.73
CA ASN A 231 6.71 -26.59 1.01
C ASN A 231 6.72 -25.40 2.00
N TYR A 232 5.56 -24.84 2.34
CA TYR A 232 5.44 -23.64 3.16
C TYR A 232 4.54 -23.87 4.37
N ASN A 233 4.85 -23.21 5.48
CA ASN A 233 3.92 -23.00 6.59
C ASN A 233 3.04 -21.80 6.22
N CYS A 234 1.73 -22.00 6.03
CA CYS A 234 0.84 -20.98 5.49
C CYS A 234 -0.20 -20.52 6.49
N ILE A 235 -0.55 -19.24 6.45
CA ILE A 235 -1.68 -18.64 7.18
C ILE A 235 -2.58 -17.86 6.23
N ILE A 236 -3.90 -17.99 6.41
CA ILE A 236 -4.90 -17.22 5.69
C ILE A 236 -5.37 -16.07 6.58
N ASN A 237 -5.23 -14.85 6.10
CA ASN A 237 -5.64 -13.64 6.82
C ASN A 237 -6.77 -12.93 6.07
N LYS A 238 -7.82 -12.54 6.82
CA LYS A 238 -8.86 -11.61 6.34
C LYS A 238 -8.54 -10.25 6.92
N LEU A 239 -8.02 -9.34 6.10
CA LEU A 239 -7.54 -8.03 6.54
C LEU A 239 -8.35 -6.91 5.91
N TYR A 240 -8.49 -5.80 6.63
CA TYR A 240 -9.03 -4.55 6.13
C TYR A 240 -7.88 -3.59 5.86
N ALA A 241 -7.79 -3.03 4.67
CA ALA A 241 -6.76 -2.04 4.35
C ALA A 241 -6.86 -0.80 5.26
N SER A 242 -8.08 -0.47 5.74
CA SER A 242 -8.29 0.62 6.70
C SER A 242 -7.62 0.43 8.06
N ASP A 243 -7.23 -0.80 8.41
CA ASP A 243 -6.47 -1.09 9.63
C ASP A 243 -4.95 -0.86 9.43
N PHE A 244 -4.54 -0.51 8.20
CA PHE A 244 -3.16 -0.32 7.74
C PHE A 244 -3.00 1.05 7.04
N GLU A 245 -3.51 2.11 7.64
CA GLU A 245 -3.38 3.51 7.19
C GLU A 245 -3.92 3.79 5.77
N VAL A 246 -4.91 3.03 5.31
CA VAL A 246 -5.57 3.27 4.02
C VAL A 246 -6.96 3.87 4.26
N PRO A 247 -7.32 5.00 3.64
CA PRO A 247 -8.64 5.64 3.81
C PRO A 247 -9.75 4.89 3.07
N GLN A 248 -9.70 3.54 3.09
CA GLN A 248 -10.64 2.66 2.39
C GLN A 248 -10.90 1.36 3.15
N ASN A 249 -12.16 1.00 3.37
CA ASN A 249 -12.60 -0.28 3.90
C ASN A 249 -12.51 -1.39 2.83
N ARG A 250 -11.30 -1.59 2.31
CA ARG A 250 -11.00 -2.64 1.33
C ARG A 250 -10.62 -3.93 2.05
N ARG A 251 -11.50 -4.92 1.98
CA ARG A 251 -11.28 -6.22 2.62
C ARG A 251 -10.62 -7.20 1.65
N ARG A 252 -9.53 -7.82 2.09
CA ARG A 252 -8.74 -8.75 1.28
C ARG A 252 -8.37 -10.00 2.03
N THR A 253 -8.23 -11.09 1.30
CA THR A 253 -7.56 -12.29 1.75
C THR A 253 -6.08 -12.15 1.44
N ILE A 254 -5.24 -12.29 2.47
CA ILE A 254 -3.79 -12.34 2.34
C ILE A 254 -3.34 -13.70 2.84
N ILE A 255 -2.77 -14.50 1.95
CA ILE A 255 -2.12 -15.76 2.30
C ILE A 255 -0.63 -15.48 2.40
N ILE A 256 -0.06 -15.78 3.56
CA ILE A 256 1.38 -15.65 3.80
C ILE A 256 1.91 -17.05 4.04
N GLY A 257 2.97 -17.41 3.31
CA GLY A 257 3.67 -18.67 3.52
C GLY A 257 5.16 -18.42 3.80
N ILE A 258 5.69 -19.12 4.78
CA ILE A 258 7.12 -19.15 5.10
C ILE A 258 7.63 -20.55 4.83
N ARG A 259 8.74 -20.67 4.11
CA ARG A 259 9.30 -21.97 3.71
C ARG A 259 9.64 -22.81 4.94
N LYS A 260 9.27 -24.09 4.92
CA LYS A 260 9.28 -24.97 6.11
C LYS A 260 10.66 -25.17 6.73
N ASP A 261 11.72 -25.18 5.91
CA ASP A 261 13.10 -25.34 6.37
C ASP A 261 13.60 -24.20 7.27
N LEU A 262 12.93 -23.04 7.23
CA LEU A 262 13.25 -21.92 8.11
C LEU A 262 12.71 -22.10 9.55
N ASN A 263 11.86 -23.09 9.78
CA ASN A 263 11.23 -23.37 11.08
C ASN A 263 10.48 -22.17 11.69
N ILE A 264 9.95 -21.28 10.85
CA ILE A 264 9.17 -20.13 11.24
C ILE A 264 7.69 -20.38 10.93
N LEU A 265 6.82 -20.10 11.89
CA LEU A 265 5.37 -20.14 11.70
C LEU A 265 4.85 -18.70 11.51
N PRO A 266 4.25 -18.38 10.35
CA PRO A 266 3.70 -17.05 10.15
C PRO A 266 2.52 -16.80 11.09
N LYS A 267 2.41 -15.57 11.59
CA LYS A 267 1.29 -15.09 12.39
C LYS A 267 0.47 -14.10 11.57
N LYS A 268 -0.71 -13.77 12.05
CA LYS A 268 -1.50 -12.69 11.46
C LYS A 268 -0.76 -11.37 11.62
N PRO A 269 -0.56 -10.58 10.53
CA PRO A 269 -0.06 -9.21 10.65
C PRO A 269 -0.95 -8.40 11.59
N GLU A 270 -0.34 -7.69 12.55
CA GLU A 270 -1.05 -6.87 13.49
C GLU A 270 -1.60 -5.61 12.81
N SER A 271 -2.78 -5.18 13.22
CA SER A 271 -3.36 -3.91 12.80
C SER A 271 -2.54 -2.76 13.35
N ILE A 272 -2.24 -1.78 12.51
CA ILE A 272 -1.58 -0.53 12.93
C ILE A 272 -2.58 0.42 13.60
N ILE A 273 -3.84 0.35 13.16
CA ILE A 273 -4.95 1.12 13.72
C ILE A 273 -5.66 0.27 14.78
N ASN A 274 -5.67 0.75 16.02
CA ASN A 274 -6.18 -0.01 17.16
C ASN A 274 -7.72 0.02 17.26
N THR A 275 -8.36 1.13 16.86
CA THR A 275 -9.81 1.27 16.93
C THR A 275 -10.41 1.69 15.59
N THR A 276 -11.68 1.41 15.37
CA THR A 276 -12.37 1.82 14.14
C THR A 276 -12.51 3.33 14.01
N GLN A 277 -12.46 4.07 15.13
CA GLN A 277 -12.52 5.52 15.18
C GLN A 277 -11.22 6.17 14.69
N ASP A 278 -10.09 5.49 14.85
CA ASP A 278 -8.77 6.00 14.46
C ASP A 278 -8.48 5.76 12.96
N ARG A 279 -9.35 5.03 12.25
CA ARG A 279 -9.20 4.81 10.80
C ARG A 279 -9.23 6.13 10.05
N ILE A 280 -8.40 6.26 9.04
CA ILE A 280 -8.27 7.48 8.24
C ILE A 280 -9.59 7.76 7.50
N PRO A 281 -10.28 8.88 7.78
CA PRO A 281 -11.52 9.21 7.12
C PRO A 281 -11.28 9.74 5.70
N VAL A 282 -12.23 9.48 4.79
CA VAL A 282 -12.09 9.87 3.38
C VAL A 282 -11.97 11.39 3.19
N LYS A 283 -12.47 12.20 4.11
CA LYS A 283 -12.33 13.68 4.04
C LYS A 283 -10.87 14.14 3.96
N THR A 284 -9.93 13.36 4.48
CA THR A 284 -8.49 13.72 4.48
C THR A 284 -7.86 13.70 3.09
N ILE A 285 -8.48 12.99 2.16
CA ILE A 285 -7.97 12.84 0.79
C ILE A 285 -8.76 13.65 -0.25
N LEU A 286 -9.90 14.23 0.13
CA LEU A 286 -10.69 15.03 -0.77
C LEU A 286 -9.98 16.34 -1.10
N ILE A 287 -10.06 16.74 -2.37
CA ILE A 287 -9.58 18.05 -2.81
C ILE A 287 -10.65 19.11 -2.49
N PRO A 288 -10.26 20.41 -2.34
CA PRO A 288 -11.19 21.49 -2.07
C PRO A 288 -12.32 21.57 -3.11
N LYS A 289 -13.54 21.87 -2.66
CA LYS A 289 -14.73 21.90 -3.52
C LYS A 289 -14.56 22.82 -4.73
N GLU A 290 -13.93 23.96 -4.53
CA GLU A 290 -13.66 25.01 -5.51
C GLU A 290 -12.69 24.58 -6.61
N GLU A 291 -11.89 23.54 -6.38
CA GLU A 291 -10.94 22.98 -7.35
C GLU A 291 -11.56 21.84 -8.19
N ILE A 292 -12.81 21.45 -7.90
CA ILE A 292 -13.49 20.36 -8.59
C ILE A 292 -14.08 20.82 -9.92
N ASP A 293 -13.60 20.22 -11.02
CA ASP A 293 -14.17 20.43 -12.36
C ASP A 293 -15.65 20.00 -12.41
N LYS A 294 -16.48 20.81 -13.07
CA LYS A 294 -17.93 20.58 -13.24
C LYS A 294 -18.27 19.20 -13.81
N LYS A 295 -17.39 18.60 -14.61
CA LYS A 295 -17.59 17.26 -15.20
C LYS A 295 -17.73 16.14 -14.18
N TYR A 296 -17.27 16.35 -12.93
CA TYR A 296 -17.40 15.36 -11.85
C TYR A 296 -18.78 15.40 -11.18
N TYR A 297 -19.49 16.53 -11.28
CA TYR A 297 -20.83 16.66 -10.71
C TYR A 297 -21.86 15.89 -11.54
N LEU A 298 -22.85 15.32 -10.83
CA LEU A 298 -23.94 14.61 -11.47
C LEU A 298 -24.95 15.60 -12.07
N SER A 299 -25.42 15.31 -13.28
CA SER A 299 -26.50 16.09 -13.89
C SER A 299 -27.83 15.84 -13.15
N GLU A 300 -28.78 16.77 -13.25
CA GLU A 300 -30.12 16.61 -12.68
C GLU A 300 -30.79 15.31 -13.14
N LYS A 301 -30.66 14.97 -14.41
CA LYS A 301 -31.15 13.69 -14.96
C LYS A 301 -30.55 12.48 -14.25
N ALA A 302 -29.25 12.53 -13.92
CA ALA A 302 -28.59 11.44 -13.18
C ALA A 302 -29.08 11.36 -11.72
N LEU A 303 -29.29 12.52 -11.07
CA LEU A 303 -29.83 12.60 -9.70
C LEU A 303 -31.24 12.00 -9.62
N VAL A 304 -32.13 12.37 -10.55
CA VAL A 304 -33.49 11.80 -10.67
C VAL A 304 -33.41 10.29 -10.94
N GLY A 305 -32.52 9.85 -11.82
CA GLY A 305 -32.29 8.44 -12.10
C GLY A 305 -31.87 7.62 -10.88
N ILE A 306 -30.97 8.18 -10.05
CA ILE A 306 -30.52 7.56 -8.78
C ILE A 306 -31.69 7.48 -7.79
N ALA A 307 -32.47 8.53 -7.61
CA ALA A 307 -33.62 8.55 -6.70
C ALA A 307 -34.67 7.49 -7.11
N ASN A 308 -35.02 7.42 -8.39
CA ASN A 308 -35.95 6.45 -8.92
C ASN A 308 -35.47 4.99 -8.78
N LYS A 309 -34.18 4.75 -9.01
CA LYS A 309 -33.57 3.42 -8.87
C LYS A 309 -33.50 2.97 -7.42
N LYS A 310 -33.26 3.87 -6.48
CA LYS A 310 -33.26 3.61 -5.04
C LYS A 310 -34.61 3.13 -4.57
N GLY A 311 -35.71 3.75 -5.06
CA GLY A 311 -37.08 3.34 -4.75
C GLY A 311 -37.39 1.93 -5.28
N LYS A 312 -37.09 1.65 -6.55
CA LYS A 312 -37.31 0.34 -7.19
C LYS A 312 -36.48 -0.78 -6.58
N ASN A 313 -35.23 -0.52 -6.23
CA ASN A 313 -34.34 -1.51 -5.61
C ASN A 313 -34.76 -1.85 -4.19
N LYS A 314 -35.25 -0.88 -3.41
CA LYS A 314 -35.81 -1.09 -2.07
C LYS A 314 -37.02 -2.02 -2.12
N GLN A 315 -37.88 -1.87 -3.15
CA GLN A 315 -39.04 -2.75 -3.35
C GLN A 315 -38.67 -4.18 -3.75
N LYS A 316 -37.52 -4.36 -4.44
CA LYS A 316 -37.07 -5.68 -4.95
C LYS A 316 -36.02 -6.37 -4.07
N GLY A 317 -35.67 -5.79 -2.92
CA GLY A 317 -34.64 -6.35 -2.02
C GLY A 317 -33.19 -6.29 -2.57
N PHE A 318 -32.96 -5.57 -3.66
CA PHE A 318 -31.61 -5.42 -4.23
C PHE A 318 -30.87 -4.24 -3.60
N GLY A 319 -29.73 -4.51 -2.96
CA GLY A 319 -28.91 -3.53 -2.25
C GLY A 319 -27.94 -2.68 -3.08
N PHE A 320 -27.97 -2.72 -4.42
CA PHE A 320 -27.04 -2.00 -5.26
C PHE A 320 -27.69 -0.73 -5.87
N GLY A 321 -27.30 0.41 -5.32
CA GLY A 321 -27.62 1.74 -5.81
C GLY A 321 -26.42 2.67 -5.60
N ALA A 322 -26.59 3.95 -5.94
CA ALA A 322 -25.58 4.95 -5.64
C ALA A 322 -25.29 5.03 -4.13
N GLN A 323 -24.03 4.99 -3.76
CA GLN A 323 -23.57 5.03 -2.37
C GLN A 323 -22.92 6.37 -2.07
N MET A 324 -23.51 7.10 -1.12
CA MET A 324 -22.91 8.34 -0.61
C MET A 324 -21.83 8.00 0.41
N LEU A 325 -20.68 8.63 0.28
CA LEU A 325 -19.61 8.51 1.26
C LEU A 325 -20.01 9.19 2.57
N ASP A 326 -19.75 8.53 3.69
CA ASP A 326 -19.61 9.16 4.98
C ASP A 326 -18.18 9.72 5.04
N ILE A 327 -18.04 11.04 4.92
CA ILE A 327 -16.72 11.67 4.80
C ILE A 327 -15.88 11.57 6.08
N ASP A 328 -16.50 11.25 7.21
CA ASP A 328 -15.84 11.04 8.50
C ASP A 328 -15.40 9.57 8.73
N LYS A 329 -15.60 8.72 7.74
CA LYS A 329 -15.17 7.31 7.73
C LYS A 329 -14.32 6.97 6.53
N PRO A 330 -13.59 5.85 6.54
CA PRO A 330 -12.94 5.33 5.35
C PRO A 330 -13.95 5.10 4.22
N SER A 331 -13.52 5.31 2.97
CA SER A 331 -14.32 5.04 1.77
C SER A 331 -14.76 3.58 1.69
N TYR A 332 -15.82 3.32 0.95
CA TYR A 332 -16.13 1.97 0.44
C TYR A 332 -15.00 1.46 -0.46
N THR A 333 -14.99 0.14 -0.74
CA THR A 333 -14.07 -0.40 -1.74
C THR A 333 -14.35 0.20 -3.11
N ILE A 334 -13.35 0.83 -3.72
CA ILE A 334 -13.41 1.30 -5.11
C ILE A 334 -13.17 0.12 -6.05
N PRO A 335 -14.18 -0.33 -6.81
CA PRO A 335 -14.02 -1.43 -7.75
C PRO A 335 -13.46 -0.95 -9.09
N ALA A 336 -12.86 -1.86 -9.87
CA ALA A 336 -12.41 -1.55 -11.23
C ALA A 336 -13.53 -1.03 -12.14
N ARG A 337 -14.78 -1.43 -11.91
CA ARG A 337 -15.97 -0.98 -12.68
C ARG A 337 -16.43 0.46 -12.36
N TYR A 338 -15.80 1.15 -11.38
CA TYR A 338 -16.16 2.53 -11.01
C TYR A 338 -16.16 3.49 -12.21
N TRP A 339 -15.39 3.20 -13.25
CA TRP A 339 -15.36 3.98 -14.49
C TRP A 339 -16.72 4.06 -15.21
N LYS A 340 -17.63 3.10 -15.00
CA LYS A 340 -18.91 3.03 -15.74
C LYS A 340 -19.83 4.20 -15.38
N ASP A 341 -20.06 4.42 -14.10
CA ASP A 341 -20.97 5.46 -13.60
C ASP A 341 -20.45 6.20 -12.37
N GLY A 342 -19.46 5.63 -11.67
CA GLY A 342 -18.87 6.21 -10.46
C GLY A 342 -19.81 6.22 -9.25
N TYR A 343 -20.87 5.39 -9.26
CA TYR A 343 -21.89 5.41 -8.22
C TYR A 343 -21.56 4.58 -6.98
N ASP A 344 -20.48 3.83 -7.00
CA ASP A 344 -20.04 3.04 -5.85
C ASP A 344 -19.50 3.92 -4.69
N ALA A 345 -19.14 5.19 -4.97
CA ALA A 345 -18.67 6.14 -3.97
C ALA A 345 -18.88 7.58 -4.45
N LEU A 346 -19.87 8.27 -3.89
CA LEU A 346 -20.23 9.64 -4.25
C LEU A 346 -19.98 10.58 -3.07
N VAL A 347 -19.45 11.77 -3.36
CA VAL A 347 -19.34 12.88 -2.41
C VAL A 347 -20.60 13.73 -2.51
N LYS A 348 -21.30 13.91 -1.40
CA LYS A 348 -22.52 14.72 -1.31
C LYS A 348 -22.26 15.97 -0.49
N TYR A 349 -22.45 17.15 -1.07
CA TYR A 349 -22.43 18.43 -0.36
C TYR A 349 -23.83 18.84 0.09
N ASN A 350 -24.83 18.67 -0.81
CA ASN A 350 -26.25 18.88 -0.54
C ASN A 350 -27.09 18.02 -1.50
N GLU A 351 -28.42 18.22 -1.58
CA GLU A 351 -29.30 17.37 -2.41
C GLU A 351 -29.08 17.53 -3.91
N THR A 352 -28.57 18.67 -4.36
CA THR A 352 -28.33 18.98 -5.77
C THR A 352 -26.85 18.93 -6.17
N GLU A 353 -25.95 18.99 -5.20
CA GLU A 353 -24.50 18.97 -5.41
C GLU A 353 -23.90 17.64 -4.97
N ILE A 354 -23.99 16.67 -5.85
CA ILE A 354 -23.42 15.33 -5.67
C ILE A 354 -22.43 15.09 -6.79
N ARG A 355 -21.26 14.54 -6.47
CA ARG A 355 -20.22 14.29 -7.44
C ARG A 355 -19.54 12.93 -7.30
N ARG A 356 -18.92 12.51 -8.37
CA ARG A 356 -17.96 11.40 -8.38
C ARG A 356 -16.63 11.84 -7.80
N LEU A 357 -15.82 10.88 -7.39
CA LEU A 357 -14.43 11.11 -7.03
C LEU A 357 -13.59 11.45 -8.27
N THR A 358 -12.63 12.34 -8.10
CA THR A 358 -11.63 12.65 -9.13
C THR A 358 -10.58 11.52 -9.20
N ILE A 359 -9.80 11.48 -10.27
CA ILE A 359 -8.71 10.50 -10.41
C ILE A 359 -7.70 10.65 -9.29
N ILE A 360 -7.37 11.87 -8.89
CA ILE A 360 -6.41 12.13 -7.81
C ILE A 360 -6.94 11.61 -6.46
N GLU A 361 -8.22 11.80 -6.19
CA GLU A 361 -8.86 11.26 -4.98
C GLU A 361 -8.93 9.73 -5.01
N LEU A 362 -9.18 9.12 -6.18
CA LEU A 362 -9.14 7.66 -6.34
C LEU A 362 -7.73 7.10 -6.10
N LYS A 363 -6.67 7.79 -6.56
CA LYS A 363 -5.27 7.44 -6.24
C LYS A 363 -5.01 7.50 -4.74
N ARG A 364 -5.38 8.59 -4.09
CA ARG A 364 -5.22 8.81 -2.65
C ARG A 364 -5.98 7.78 -1.81
N ILE A 365 -7.19 7.36 -2.23
CA ILE A 365 -7.97 6.30 -1.58
C ILE A 365 -7.20 4.97 -1.57
N GLN A 366 -6.42 4.68 -2.61
CA GLN A 366 -5.54 3.50 -2.69
C GLN A 366 -4.12 3.81 -2.15
N SER A 367 -3.96 4.96 -1.49
CA SER A 367 -2.69 5.42 -0.93
C SER A 367 -1.52 5.52 -1.93
N PHE A 368 -1.81 5.70 -3.22
CA PHE A 368 -0.80 6.10 -4.18
C PHE A 368 -0.34 7.54 -3.91
N PRO A 369 0.95 7.85 -4.03
CA PRO A 369 1.44 9.23 -4.02
C PRO A 369 0.82 10.06 -5.14
N ASP A 370 0.66 11.37 -4.94
CA ASP A 370 0.08 12.25 -5.95
C ASP A 370 0.90 12.30 -7.25
N ASN A 371 2.22 12.17 -7.15
CA ASN A 371 3.14 12.12 -8.29
C ASN A 371 3.22 10.74 -8.96
N TYR A 372 2.55 9.70 -8.43
CA TYR A 372 2.55 8.38 -9.06
C TYR A 372 1.81 8.44 -10.41
N ILE A 373 2.46 8.01 -11.47
CA ILE A 373 1.94 8.09 -12.83
C ILE A 373 1.13 6.84 -13.15
N ILE A 374 -0.16 7.02 -13.43
CA ILE A 374 -1.03 5.96 -13.97
C ILE A 374 -1.53 6.44 -15.33
N ASP A 375 -1.14 5.73 -16.38
CA ASP A 375 -1.36 6.13 -17.77
C ASP A 375 -2.57 5.44 -18.41
N GLY A 376 -3.02 6.01 -19.53
CA GLY A 376 -4.14 5.52 -20.31
C GLY A 376 -5.34 6.45 -20.32
N SER A 377 -6.47 5.98 -20.85
CA SER A 377 -7.74 6.69 -20.76
C SER A 377 -8.24 6.75 -19.31
N ASN A 378 -9.17 7.66 -19.01
CA ASN A 378 -9.81 7.72 -17.68
C ASN A 378 -10.38 6.35 -17.24
N LYS A 379 -10.88 5.57 -18.21
CA LYS A 379 -11.34 4.19 -17.95
C LYS A 379 -10.19 3.30 -17.53
N ASP A 380 -9.08 3.33 -18.25
CA ASP A 380 -7.92 2.49 -17.97
C ASP A 380 -7.31 2.85 -16.60
N ILE A 381 -7.16 4.14 -16.31
CA ILE A 381 -6.66 4.63 -15.03
C ILE A 381 -7.54 4.13 -13.86
N ILE A 382 -8.86 4.27 -13.98
CA ILE A 382 -9.79 3.83 -12.92
C ILE A 382 -9.76 2.30 -12.73
N ILE A 383 -9.64 1.54 -13.83
CA ILE A 383 -9.52 0.07 -13.75
C ILE A 383 -8.22 -0.32 -13.03
N GLN A 384 -7.11 0.31 -13.37
CA GLN A 384 -5.81 0.09 -12.73
C GLN A 384 -5.88 0.38 -11.23
N ILE A 385 -6.41 1.54 -10.83
CA ILE A 385 -6.58 1.92 -9.42
C ILE A 385 -7.50 0.92 -8.70
N GLY A 386 -8.62 0.55 -9.30
CA GLY A 386 -9.60 -0.36 -8.68
C GLY A 386 -9.07 -1.78 -8.48
N ASN A 387 -8.19 -2.25 -9.37
CA ASN A 387 -7.54 -3.56 -9.26
C ASN A 387 -6.34 -3.53 -8.30
N ALA A 388 -5.67 -2.41 -8.12
CA ALA A 388 -4.45 -2.31 -7.35
C ALA A 388 -4.63 -2.75 -5.88
N VAL A 389 -3.57 -3.30 -5.33
CA VAL A 389 -3.37 -3.38 -3.87
C VAL A 389 -3.00 -1.97 -3.37
N ALA A 390 -3.59 -1.54 -2.26
CA ALA A 390 -3.29 -0.22 -1.70
C ALA A 390 -1.83 -0.16 -1.21
N CYS A 391 -1.11 0.91 -1.57
CA CYS A 391 0.34 1.00 -1.32
C CYS A 391 0.69 0.92 0.17
N LYS A 392 -0.02 1.66 1.04
CA LYS A 392 0.20 1.60 2.50
C LYS A 392 -0.11 0.22 3.09
N PHE A 393 -1.14 -0.47 2.58
CA PHE A 393 -1.42 -1.83 2.99
C PHE A 393 -0.27 -2.78 2.64
N ALA A 394 0.24 -2.72 1.41
CA ALA A 394 1.40 -3.49 0.98
C ALA A 394 2.67 -3.14 1.78
N TYR A 395 2.88 -1.85 2.11
CA TYR A 395 3.97 -1.39 2.95
C TYR A 395 3.99 -2.11 4.31
N HIS A 396 2.87 -2.12 5.02
CA HIS A 396 2.80 -2.76 6.34
C HIS A 396 2.94 -4.28 6.27
N ILE A 397 2.42 -4.92 5.22
CA ILE A 397 2.66 -6.35 4.98
C ILE A 397 4.15 -6.61 4.66
N GLY A 398 4.80 -5.73 3.91
CA GLY A 398 6.24 -5.77 3.64
C GLY A 398 7.07 -5.65 4.92
N LYS A 399 6.77 -4.68 5.79
CA LYS A 399 7.42 -4.55 7.10
C LYS A 399 7.25 -5.80 7.97
N TYR A 400 6.04 -6.38 7.99
CA TYR A 400 5.80 -7.64 8.70
C TYR A 400 6.69 -8.78 8.16
N ILE A 401 6.82 -8.92 6.83
CA ILE A 401 7.65 -9.98 6.23
C ILE A 401 9.14 -9.77 6.54
N ILE A 402 9.63 -8.54 6.46
CA ILE A 402 11.01 -8.23 6.81
C ILE A 402 11.29 -8.65 8.26
N ASN A 403 10.45 -8.23 9.19
CA ASN A 403 10.61 -8.55 10.62
C ASN A 403 10.55 -10.04 10.96
N ILE A 404 9.81 -10.84 10.18
CA ILE A 404 9.70 -12.28 10.43
C ILE A 404 10.83 -13.10 9.79
N LEU A 405 11.51 -12.54 8.78
CA LEU A 405 12.61 -13.20 8.07
C LEU A 405 14.02 -12.80 8.58
N GLN A 406 14.10 -11.73 9.36
CA GLN A 406 15.29 -11.28 10.08
C GLN A 406 15.33 -11.89 11.47
#